data_2cdda597ead9261d91db82ca7192b652
#
_entry.id   2cdda597ead9261d91db82ca7192b652
#
_cell.length_a   1.000
_cell.length_b   1.000
_cell.length_c   1.000
_cell.angle_alpha   90.00
_cell.angle_beta   90.00
_cell.angle_gamma   90.00
#
_symmetry.space_group_name_H-M   'P 1'
#
loop_
_entity.id
_entity.type
_entity.pdbx_description
1 polymer ?
#
loop_
_entity_poly.entity_id
_entity_poly.type
_entity_poly.pdbx_seq_one_letter_code
_entity_poly.pdbx_strand_id
1 'polypeptide(L)'
;MLYKSIFKEDDERIKKIEEAKQELYSTFAEVEADFKNLSSLMRVIFLYMPSHIEITSPSGITLQNSELNSLMNEITRKMHQYDELAKRLIIEKQILQKNIQERTNKTPTKETKEKESKKKD
;
A
#
# COMPACT_ATOMS: atom_id res chain seq x y z
N MET A 1 1.83 21.69 9.91
CA MET A 1 3.13 21.44 9.28
C MET A 1 3.33 20.02 8.79
N LEU A 2 2.86 19.01 9.48
CA LEU A 2 2.86 17.60 9.01
C LEU A 2 2.05 17.38 7.72
N TYR A 3 0.99 18.13 7.54
CA TYR A 3 0.13 18.07 6.37
C TYR A 3 0.80 18.53 5.06
N LYS A 4 1.64 19.55 5.13
CA LYS A 4 2.41 20.04 3.96
C LYS A 4 3.54 19.10 3.52
N SER A 5 4.09 18.32 4.43
CA SER A 5 5.16 17.37 4.12
C SER A 5 4.63 16.11 3.42
N ILE A 6 3.43 15.65 3.76
CA ILE A 6 2.76 14.52 3.09
C ILE A 6 2.40 14.87 1.64
N PHE A 7 1.90 16.07 1.39
CA PHE A 7 1.60 16.54 0.02
C PHE A 7 2.85 16.72 -0.85
N LYS A 8 3.97 17.13 -0.28
CA LYS A 8 5.23 17.25 -1.03
C LYS A 8 5.79 15.90 -1.48
N GLU A 9 5.68 14.86 -0.65
CA GLU A 9 6.09 13.51 -1.04
C GLU A 9 5.22 12.94 -2.14
N ASP A 10 3.92 13.18 -2.09
CA ASP A 10 2.98 12.77 -3.13
C ASP A 10 3.22 13.53 -4.44
N ASP A 11 3.48 14.83 -4.38
CA ASP A 11 3.84 15.64 -5.55
C ASP A 11 5.16 15.20 -6.20
N GLU A 12 6.16 14.82 -5.41
CA GLU A 12 7.43 14.28 -5.92
C GLU A 12 7.25 12.89 -6.55
N ARG A 13 6.39 12.05 -6.00
CA ARG A 13 6.03 10.75 -6.59
C ARG A 13 5.27 10.92 -7.90
N ILE A 14 4.33 11.84 -7.96
CA ILE A 14 3.57 12.18 -9.16
C ILE A 14 4.52 12.71 -10.24
N LYS A 15 5.45 13.60 -9.91
CA LYS A 15 6.48 14.10 -10.84
C LYS A 15 7.38 12.98 -11.38
N LYS A 16 7.83 12.05 -10.54
CA LYS A 16 8.63 10.89 -10.98
C LYS A 16 7.86 9.97 -11.93
N ILE A 17 6.56 9.83 -11.72
CA ILE A 17 5.68 9.04 -12.59
C ILE A 17 5.45 9.77 -13.91
N GLU A 18 5.30 11.09 -13.89
CA GLU A 18 5.21 11.93 -15.09
C GLU A 18 6.50 11.92 -15.91
N GLU A 19 7.65 12.00 -15.26
CA GLU A 19 8.97 11.89 -15.90
C GLU A 19 9.21 10.52 -16.56
N ALA A 20 8.61 9.45 -16.02
CA ALA A 20 8.62 8.13 -16.62
C ALA A 20 7.70 7.99 -17.86
N LYS A 21 7.05 9.06 -18.30
CA LYS A 21 6.10 9.11 -19.43
C LYS A 21 4.94 8.11 -19.34
N GLN A 22 4.52 7.75 -18.14
CA GLN A 22 3.31 6.98 -17.93
C GLN A 22 2.13 7.94 -17.79
N GLU A 23 1.20 7.86 -18.73
CA GLU A 23 -0.08 8.56 -18.62
C GLU A 23 -0.95 7.83 -17.59
N LEU A 24 -1.25 8.51 -16.49
CA LEU A 24 -2.13 8.00 -15.46
C LEU A 24 -3.51 8.63 -15.59
N TYR A 25 -4.52 7.78 -15.67
CA TYR A 25 -5.91 8.20 -15.72
C TYR A 25 -6.60 7.83 -14.42
N SER A 26 -7.43 8.72 -13.92
CA SER A 26 -8.29 8.48 -12.77
C SER A 26 -9.75 8.52 -13.20
N THR A 27 -10.51 7.59 -12.72
CA THR A 27 -11.96 7.55 -12.93
C THR A 27 -12.65 7.12 -11.65
N PHE A 28 -13.93 7.41 -11.55
CA PHE A 28 -14.75 6.97 -10.43
C PHE A 28 -16.09 6.46 -10.93
N ALA A 29 -16.71 5.62 -10.10
CA ALA A 29 -18.05 5.13 -10.32
C ALA A 29 -18.83 5.18 -9.01
N GLU A 30 -20.08 5.55 -9.07
CA GLU A 30 -21.03 5.44 -7.97
C GLU A 30 -21.85 4.17 -8.13
N VAL A 31 -21.95 3.41 -7.05
CA VAL A 31 -22.73 2.17 -7.01
C VAL A 31 -23.68 2.24 -5.83
N GLU A 32 -24.95 2.02 -6.10
CA GLU A 32 -25.99 1.87 -5.10
C GLU A 32 -26.37 0.40 -4.97
N ALA A 33 -26.39 -0.13 -3.76
CA ALA A 33 -26.65 -1.54 -3.51
C ALA A 33 -27.40 -1.75 -2.21
N ASP A 34 -28.23 -2.78 -2.18
CA ASP A 34 -28.95 -3.20 -0.99
C ASP A 34 -28.25 -4.38 -0.31
N PHE A 35 -28.07 -4.28 1.00
CA PHE A 35 -27.46 -5.33 1.82
C PHE A 35 -28.44 -5.84 2.87
N LYS A 36 -28.42 -7.13 3.10
CA LYS A 36 -29.29 -7.77 4.10
C LYS A 36 -28.84 -7.51 5.54
N ASN A 37 -27.53 -7.39 5.74
CA ASN A 37 -26.93 -7.18 7.05
C ASN A 37 -25.60 -6.41 6.92
N LEU A 38 -25.11 -5.91 8.05
CA LEU A 38 -23.83 -5.18 8.09
C LEU A 38 -22.61 -6.04 7.78
N SER A 39 -22.64 -7.32 8.08
CA SER A 39 -21.55 -8.23 7.77
C SER A 39 -21.30 -8.32 6.25
N SER A 40 -22.37 -8.37 5.46
CA SER A 40 -22.27 -8.35 3.99
C SER A 40 -21.68 -7.05 3.47
N LEU A 41 -22.09 -5.92 4.03
CA LEU A 41 -21.54 -4.60 3.70
C LEU A 41 -20.05 -4.54 4.04
N MET A 42 -19.65 -5.01 5.21
CA MET A 42 -18.25 -5.03 5.63
C MET A 42 -17.36 -5.88 4.72
N ARG A 43 -17.86 -7.01 4.23
CA ARG A 43 -17.15 -7.84 3.24
C ARG A 43 -16.88 -7.10 1.94
N VAL A 44 -17.85 -6.37 1.45
CA VAL A 44 -17.70 -5.53 0.25
C VAL A 44 -16.69 -4.42 0.48
N ILE A 45 -16.74 -3.77 1.64
CA ILE A 45 -15.78 -2.72 2.02
C ILE A 45 -14.35 -3.26 2.01
N PHE A 46 -14.10 -4.41 2.62
CA PHE A 46 -12.76 -5.00 2.67
C PHE A 46 -12.29 -5.57 1.33
N LEU A 47 -13.21 -6.03 0.49
CA LEU A 47 -12.88 -6.59 -0.80
C LEU A 47 -12.57 -5.53 -1.85
N TYR A 48 -13.38 -4.50 -1.93
CA TYR A 48 -13.28 -3.46 -2.96
C TYR A 48 -12.63 -2.16 -2.49
N MET A 49 -12.52 -1.96 -1.19
CA MET A 49 -11.92 -0.78 -0.56
C MET A 49 -12.42 0.55 -1.18
N PRO A 50 -13.72 0.82 -1.16
CA PRO A 50 -14.27 2.06 -1.72
C PRO A 50 -13.71 3.28 -1.00
N SER A 51 -13.52 4.36 -1.73
CA SER A 51 -13.00 5.61 -1.16
C SER A 51 -14.03 6.38 -0.31
N HIS A 52 -15.31 6.17 -0.57
CA HIS A 52 -16.41 6.81 0.15
C HIS A 52 -17.59 5.85 0.27
N ILE A 53 -18.25 5.88 1.42
CA ILE A 53 -19.42 5.06 1.71
C ILE A 53 -20.46 5.94 2.37
N GLU A 54 -21.69 5.85 1.91
CA GLU A 54 -22.85 6.51 2.49
C GLU A 54 -23.98 5.53 2.67
N ILE A 55 -24.58 5.52 3.85
CA ILE A 55 -25.77 4.73 4.15
C ILE A 55 -26.98 5.65 4.03
N THR A 56 -27.77 5.46 2.99
CA THR A 56 -28.92 6.32 2.70
C THR A 56 -30.21 5.86 3.39
N SER A 57 -30.34 4.57 3.63
CA SER A 57 -31.55 3.98 4.24
C SER A 57 -31.20 2.67 4.96
N PRO A 58 -31.82 2.40 6.10
CA PRO A 58 -32.68 3.26 6.92
C PRO A 58 -31.91 4.40 7.60
N SER A 59 -32.62 5.37 8.17
CA SER A 59 -32.00 6.51 8.86
C SER A 59 -31.29 6.15 10.17
N GLY A 60 -31.61 5.00 10.73
CA GLY A 60 -30.97 4.46 11.94
C GLY A 60 -30.95 2.94 11.92
N ILE A 61 -29.89 2.38 12.51
CA ILE A 61 -29.70 0.93 12.61
C ILE A 61 -29.51 0.56 14.07
N THR A 62 -30.29 -0.43 14.54
CA THR A 62 -30.12 -1.00 15.87
C THR A 62 -29.47 -2.37 15.77
N LEU A 63 -28.36 -2.56 16.44
CA LEU A 63 -27.64 -3.82 16.50
C LEU A 63 -27.69 -4.43 17.88
N GLN A 64 -27.78 -5.76 17.92
CA GLN A 64 -27.54 -6.49 19.15
C GLN A 64 -26.06 -6.53 19.49
N ASN A 65 -25.73 -6.63 20.78
CA ASN A 65 -24.32 -6.67 21.20
C ASN A 65 -23.56 -7.84 20.58
N SER A 66 -24.19 -8.97 20.35
CA SER A 66 -23.59 -10.13 19.69
C SER A 66 -23.21 -9.84 18.24
N GLU A 67 -24.05 -9.15 17.50
CA GLU A 67 -23.77 -8.72 16.12
C GLU A 67 -22.67 -7.67 16.08
N LEU A 68 -22.71 -6.71 16.98
CA LEU A 68 -21.69 -5.68 17.10
C LEU A 68 -20.33 -6.28 17.47
N ASN A 69 -20.28 -7.22 18.40
CA ASN A 69 -19.05 -7.92 18.78
C ASN A 69 -18.45 -8.70 17.60
N SER A 70 -19.27 -9.41 16.84
CA SER A 70 -18.83 -10.13 15.65
C SER A 70 -18.24 -9.18 14.61
N LEU A 71 -18.89 -8.05 14.39
CA LEU A 71 -18.45 -7.02 13.46
C LEU A 71 -17.11 -6.41 13.87
N MET A 72 -17.00 -6.03 15.15
CA MET A 72 -15.76 -5.45 15.69
C MET A 72 -14.60 -6.43 15.66
N ASN A 73 -14.84 -7.71 15.94
CA ASN A 73 -13.83 -8.75 15.86
C ASN A 73 -13.37 -8.99 14.42
N GLU A 74 -14.27 -8.92 13.46
CA GLU A 74 -13.93 -9.03 12.03
C GLU A 74 -13.05 -7.87 11.57
N ILE A 75 -13.40 -6.65 11.96
CA ILE A 75 -12.59 -5.45 11.67
C ILE A 75 -11.20 -5.58 12.29
N THR A 76 -11.11 -5.95 13.56
CA THR A 76 -9.84 -6.12 14.27
C THR A 76 -8.95 -7.15 13.60
N ARG A 77 -9.50 -8.29 13.23
CA ARG A 77 -8.78 -9.35 12.52
C ARG A 77 -8.24 -8.86 11.17
N LYS A 78 -9.04 -8.13 10.40
CA LYS A 78 -8.60 -7.55 9.12
C LYS A 78 -7.50 -6.51 9.30
N MET A 79 -7.59 -5.67 10.32
CA MET A 79 -6.56 -4.69 10.65
C MET A 79 -5.24 -5.39 11.02
N HIS A 80 -5.28 -6.48 11.79
CA HIS A 80 -4.08 -7.28 12.10
C HIS A 80 -3.47 -7.90 10.85
N GLN A 81 -4.27 -8.43 9.94
CA GLN A 81 -3.77 -8.98 8.68
C GLN A 81 -3.05 -7.93 7.83
N TYR A 82 -3.59 -6.71 7.74
CA TYR A 82 -2.94 -5.61 7.04
C TYR A 82 -1.65 -5.16 7.72
N ASP A 83 -1.62 -5.11 9.05
CA ASP A 83 -0.41 -4.78 9.81
C ASP A 83 0.70 -5.81 9.60
N GLU A 84 0.37 -7.09 9.66
CA GLU A 84 1.31 -8.18 9.38
C GLU A 84 1.85 -8.12 7.95
N LEU A 85 0.98 -7.86 6.97
CA LEU A 85 1.38 -7.69 5.58
C LEU A 85 2.32 -6.50 5.40
N ALA A 86 2.01 -5.37 6.01
CA ALA A 86 2.86 -4.18 5.97
C ALA A 86 4.25 -4.44 6.58
N LYS A 87 4.32 -5.12 7.72
CA LYS A 87 5.58 -5.51 8.36
C LYS A 87 6.40 -6.46 7.47
N ARG A 88 5.75 -7.43 6.85
CA ARG A 88 6.40 -8.35 5.91
C ARG A 88 7.00 -7.63 4.72
N LEU A 89 6.25 -6.71 4.11
CA LEU A 89 6.72 -5.91 2.98
C LEU A 89 7.92 -5.01 3.34
N ILE A 90 7.94 -4.45 4.54
CA ILE A 90 9.08 -3.67 5.04
C ILE A 90 10.33 -4.54 5.16
N ILE A 91 10.20 -5.74 5.72
CA ILE A 91 11.32 -6.70 5.87
C ILE A 91 11.84 -7.14 4.49
N GLU A 92 10.96 -7.49 3.57
CA GLU A 92 11.32 -7.88 2.20
C GLU A 92 12.06 -6.74 1.47
N LYS A 93 11.58 -5.50 1.62
CA LYS A 93 12.25 -4.32 1.08
C LYS A 93 13.67 -4.15 1.62
N GLN A 94 13.86 -4.33 2.93
CA GLN A 94 15.18 -4.23 3.56
C GLN A 94 16.14 -5.33 3.05
N ILE A 95 15.66 -6.55 2.89
CA ILE A 95 16.44 -7.67 2.35
C ILE A 95 16.87 -7.38 0.92
N LEU A 96 15.94 -6.91 0.07
CA LEU A 96 16.24 -6.57 -1.32
C LEU A 96 17.23 -5.41 -1.43
N GLN A 97 17.10 -4.38 -0.61
CA GLN A 97 18.05 -3.26 -0.57
C GLN A 97 19.45 -3.72 -0.18
N LYS A 98 19.56 -4.60 0.82
CA LYS A 98 20.83 -5.17 1.25
C LYS A 98 21.48 -5.99 0.13
N ASN A 99 20.71 -6.84 -0.54
CA ASN A 99 21.19 -7.64 -1.66
C ASN A 99 21.71 -6.79 -2.83
N ILE A 100 21.04 -5.69 -3.12
CA ILE A 100 21.44 -4.75 -4.16
C ILE A 100 22.77 -4.07 -3.78
N GLN A 101 22.92 -3.62 -2.54
CA GLN A 101 24.15 -3.00 -2.05
C GLN A 101 25.34 -3.96 -2.10
N GLU A 102 25.15 -5.21 -1.69
CA GLU A 102 26.19 -6.24 -1.76
C GLU A 102 26.65 -6.53 -3.18
N ARG A 103 25.74 -6.55 -4.15
CA ARG A 103 26.05 -6.72 -5.57
C ARG A 103 26.79 -5.53 -6.14
N THR A 104 26.39 -4.33 -5.80
CA THR A 104 27.01 -3.09 -6.26
C THR A 104 28.44 -2.96 -5.71
N ASN A 105 28.67 -3.36 -4.48
CA ASN A 105 29.99 -3.32 -3.86
C ASN A 105 30.97 -4.40 -4.41
N LYS A 106 30.45 -5.47 -5.02
CA LYS A 106 31.27 -6.52 -5.64
C LYS A 106 31.72 -6.18 -7.07
N THR A 107 31.07 -5.25 -7.73
CA THR A 107 31.31 -4.91 -9.13
C THR A 107 32.57 -4.02 -9.36
N PRO A 108 32.96 -3.09 -8.47
CA PRO A 108 34.12 -2.24 -8.69
C PRO A 108 35.48 -2.95 -8.63
N THR A 109 35.54 -4.11 -8.00
CA THR A 109 36.79 -4.79 -7.71
C THR A 109 37.38 -5.52 -8.94
N LYS A 110 36.58 -5.80 -9.96
CA LYS A 110 37.05 -6.46 -11.19
C LYS A 110 37.63 -5.50 -12.23
N GLU A 111 37.07 -4.31 -12.34
CA GLU A 111 37.55 -3.33 -13.32
C GLU A 111 38.88 -2.67 -12.91
N THR A 112 39.12 -2.52 -11.61
CA THR A 112 40.36 -1.92 -11.12
C THR A 112 41.55 -2.86 -11.26
N LYS A 113 41.36 -4.17 -11.20
CA LYS A 113 42.43 -5.16 -11.38
C LYS A 113 42.85 -5.35 -12.83
N GLU A 114 41.96 -5.15 -13.78
CA GLU A 114 42.32 -5.21 -15.21
C GLU A 114 43.06 -3.97 -15.68
N LYS A 115 42.82 -2.81 -15.06
CA LYS A 115 43.56 -1.58 -15.41
C LYS A 115 44.97 -1.51 -14.81
N GLU A 116 45.19 -2.13 -13.66
CA GLU A 116 46.55 -2.21 -13.09
C GLU A 116 47.44 -3.23 -13.78
N SER A 117 46.88 -4.32 -14.30
CA SER A 117 47.68 -5.30 -15.07
C SER A 117 48.13 -4.80 -16.47
N LYS A 118 47.39 -3.86 -17.05
CA LYS A 118 47.74 -3.23 -18.34
C LYS A 118 48.71 -2.06 -18.22
N LYS A 119 49.01 -1.55 -17.04
CA LYS A 119 49.94 -0.45 -16.79
C LYS A 119 51.34 -0.88 -16.39
N LYS A 120 51.59 -2.18 -16.22
CA LYS A 120 52.93 -2.73 -15.84
C LYS A 120 53.75 -3.32 -16.99
N ASP A 121 53.19 -3.31 -18.19
CA ASP A 121 53.91 -3.59 -19.43
C ASP A 121 54.11 -2.28 -20.20
#